data_1b761e5a4ac1b1ef79eeefb2a4635e1a
#
_entry.id   1b761e5a4ac1b1ef79eeefb2a4635e1a
#
_cell.length_a   1.000
_cell.length_b   1.000
_cell.length_c   1.000
_cell.angle_alpha   90.00
_cell.angle_beta   90.00
_cell.angle_gamma   90.00
#
_symmetry.space_group_name_H-M   'P 1'
#
loop_
_entity.id
_entity.type
_entity.pdbx_description
1 polymer ?
#
loop_
_entity_poly.entity_id
_entity_poly.type
_entity_poly.pdbx_seq_one_letter_code
_entity_poly.pdbx_strand_id
1 'polypeptide(L)'
;YLRTPATLKIPTTPAPTSTGGVVLRMLREVALFESLFKSNLWIWAFGILFHGALLLVLLRHLRYFTEPVWFWVGWVQPFGLYAGFAMVAGLLGLWGRRFVVERIRYISTPSDHLMLALLAGIGASGLAMKFLMHTDIVAVKAFFLGLMRFDIQPLPSHPGLYIHLTLVALLFTIVVMFSLKG
;
A
#
# COMPACT_ATOMS: atom_id res chain seq x y z
N TYR A 1 0.72 -16.28 16.86
CA TYR A 1 -0.64 -16.84 16.67
C TYR A 1 -0.64 -18.33 16.30
N LEU A 2 0.34 -18.82 15.56
CA LEU A 2 0.43 -20.25 15.17
C LEU A 2 0.85 -21.20 16.32
N ARG A 3 1.33 -20.68 17.44
CA ARG A 3 1.79 -21.46 18.61
C ARG A 3 0.98 -21.25 19.87
N THR A 4 -0.09 -20.46 19.83
CA THR A 4 -0.96 -20.25 20.98
C THR A 4 -1.88 -21.48 21.11
N PRO A 5 -1.87 -22.21 22.23
CA PRO A 5 -2.78 -23.33 22.41
C PRO A 5 -4.22 -22.81 22.32
N ALA A 6 -5.07 -23.54 21.60
CA ALA A 6 -6.48 -23.22 21.47
C ALA A 6 -7.11 -23.20 22.87
N THR A 7 -7.29 -22.02 23.41
CA THR A 7 -7.99 -21.81 24.65
C THR A 7 -9.47 -22.06 24.44
N LEU A 8 -10.04 -22.92 25.30
CA LEU A 8 -11.47 -23.14 25.56
C LEU A 8 -12.42 -22.95 24.36
N LYS A 9 -13.08 -24.02 23.95
CA LYS A 9 -14.13 -24.10 22.95
C LYS A 9 -15.42 -23.34 23.32
N ILE A 10 -15.33 -22.20 23.96
CA ILE A 10 -16.48 -21.33 24.20
C ILE A 10 -16.29 -20.09 23.31
N PRO A 11 -16.76 -20.12 22.05
CA PRO A 11 -16.65 -18.96 21.21
C PRO A 11 -17.65 -17.91 21.71
N THR A 12 -17.15 -16.80 22.21
CA THR A 12 -17.95 -15.59 22.45
C THR A 12 -18.43 -14.96 21.13
N THR A 13 -17.84 -15.38 20.01
CA THR A 13 -18.26 -15.05 18.64
C THR A 13 -18.24 -16.32 17.80
N PRO A 14 -19.19 -16.52 16.86
CA PRO A 14 -19.19 -17.68 15.99
C PRO A 14 -17.90 -17.73 15.16
N ALA A 15 -17.04 -18.69 15.48
CA ALA A 15 -15.78 -18.93 14.77
C ALA A 15 -15.84 -20.29 14.07
N PRO A 16 -15.29 -20.43 12.85
CA PRO A 16 -15.23 -21.71 12.18
C PRO A 16 -14.34 -22.68 12.96
N THR A 17 -14.82 -23.93 13.13
CA THR A 17 -14.12 -24.99 13.85
C THR A 17 -13.25 -25.87 12.95
N SER A 18 -13.44 -25.77 11.62
CA SER A 18 -12.66 -26.52 10.63
C SER A 18 -11.53 -25.66 10.04
N THR A 19 -10.40 -26.29 9.69
CA THR A 19 -9.27 -25.61 9.05
C THR A 19 -9.69 -24.89 7.77
N GLY A 20 -10.50 -25.51 6.93
CA GLY A 20 -11.03 -24.88 5.70
C GLY A 20 -11.88 -23.65 5.99
N GLY A 21 -12.71 -23.70 7.04
CA GLY A 21 -13.50 -22.56 7.49
C GLY A 21 -12.64 -21.40 8.00
N VAL A 22 -11.56 -21.70 8.72
CA VAL A 22 -10.58 -20.69 9.18
C VAL A 22 -9.91 -20.02 8.00
N VAL A 23 -9.41 -20.80 7.03
CA VAL A 23 -8.75 -20.27 5.82
C VAL A 23 -9.71 -19.38 5.02
N LEU A 24 -10.96 -19.85 4.81
CA LEU A 24 -11.95 -19.06 4.08
C LEU A 24 -12.28 -17.75 4.80
N ARG A 25 -12.40 -17.78 6.12
CA ARG A 25 -12.61 -16.57 6.91
C ARG A 25 -11.42 -15.61 6.79
N MET A 26 -10.19 -16.10 6.89
CA MET A 26 -8.99 -15.28 6.71
C MET A 26 -8.93 -14.65 5.31
N LEU A 27 -9.25 -15.41 4.27
CA LEU A 27 -9.30 -14.88 2.91
C LEU A 27 -10.34 -13.75 2.76
N ARG A 28 -11.53 -13.92 3.36
CA ARG A 28 -12.55 -12.86 3.35
C ARG A 28 -12.11 -11.62 4.12
N GLU A 29 -11.45 -11.80 5.27
CA GLU A 29 -10.93 -10.67 6.05
C GLU A 29 -9.82 -9.93 5.31
N VAL A 30 -8.89 -10.64 4.67
CA VAL A 30 -7.76 -10.04 3.95
C VAL A 30 -8.19 -9.41 2.63
N ALA A 31 -9.07 -10.07 1.85
CA ALA A 31 -9.46 -9.59 0.53
C ALA A 31 -10.62 -8.59 0.57
N LEU A 32 -11.59 -8.79 1.47
CA LEU A 32 -12.84 -8.01 1.50
C LEU A 32 -13.01 -7.17 2.77
N PHE A 33 -12.13 -7.33 3.76
CA PHE A 33 -12.25 -6.67 5.08
C PHE A 33 -13.66 -6.87 5.68
N GLU A 34 -14.17 -8.11 5.68
CA GLU A 34 -15.56 -8.44 6.00
C GLU A 34 -15.99 -7.93 7.38
N SER A 35 -15.15 -8.05 8.39
CA SER A 35 -15.45 -7.53 9.73
C SER A 35 -15.54 -6.00 9.75
N LEU A 36 -14.71 -5.34 8.95
CA LEU A 36 -14.72 -3.89 8.80
C LEU A 36 -15.98 -3.40 8.06
N PHE A 37 -16.42 -4.14 7.04
CA PHE A 37 -17.68 -3.87 6.35
C PHE A 37 -18.87 -3.91 7.32
N LYS A 38 -18.91 -4.92 8.20
CA LYS A 38 -19.98 -5.08 9.21
C LYS A 38 -19.90 -4.03 10.32
N SER A 39 -18.71 -3.49 10.59
CA SER A 39 -18.48 -2.54 11.68
C SER A 39 -18.67 -1.08 11.24
N ASN A 40 -18.06 -0.67 10.15
CA ASN A 40 -18.09 0.72 9.70
C ASN A 40 -17.83 0.85 8.19
N LEU A 41 -18.89 1.17 7.45
CA LEU A 41 -18.86 1.29 5.99
C LEU A 41 -17.91 2.39 5.49
N TRP A 42 -17.73 3.48 6.25
CA TRP A 42 -16.82 4.56 5.88
C TRP A 42 -15.37 4.06 5.84
N ILE A 43 -14.94 3.41 6.92
CA ILE A 43 -13.56 2.87 7.00
C ILE A 43 -13.39 1.77 5.95
N TRP A 44 -14.40 0.93 5.80
CA TRP A 44 -14.37 -0.15 4.80
C TRP A 44 -14.21 0.42 3.39
N ALA A 45 -15.04 1.39 2.98
CA ALA A 45 -15.01 1.95 1.63
C ALA A 45 -13.64 2.59 1.30
N PHE A 46 -13.12 3.45 2.19
CA PHE A 46 -11.81 4.06 1.98
C PHE A 46 -10.66 3.06 2.16
N GLY A 47 -10.81 2.07 3.04
CA GLY A 47 -9.83 1.00 3.23
C GLY A 47 -9.70 0.11 1.99
N ILE A 48 -10.81 -0.37 1.43
CA ILE A 48 -10.84 -1.17 0.18
C ILE A 48 -10.31 -0.33 -0.99
N LEU A 49 -10.75 0.92 -1.10
CA LEU A 49 -10.28 1.83 -2.15
C LEU A 49 -8.76 2.01 -2.09
N PHE A 50 -8.22 2.28 -0.91
CA PHE A 50 -6.79 2.44 -0.71
C PHE A 50 -6.01 1.15 -1.03
N HIS A 51 -6.36 0.01 -0.42
CA HIS A 51 -5.59 -1.22 -0.58
C HIS A 51 -5.70 -1.81 -1.98
N GLY A 52 -6.88 -1.78 -2.60
CA GLY A 52 -7.07 -2.21 -3.98
C GLY A 52 -6.30 -1.33 -4.97
N ALA A 53 -6.35 -0.02 -4.77
CA ALA A 53 -5.58 0.91 -5.58
C ALA A 53 -4.06 0.75 -5.37
N LEU A 54 -3.60 0.59 -4.13
CA LEU A 54 -2.19 0.33 -3.80
C LEU A 54 -1.70 -0.95 -4.49
N LEU A 55 -2.49 -2.02 -4.45
CA LEU A 55 -2.15 -3.27 -5.15
C LEU A 55 -1.94 -3.04 -6.65
N LEU A 56 -2.87 -2.34 -7.31
CA LEU A 56 -2.74 -2.02 -8.74
C LEU A 56 -1.52 -1.15 -9.04
N VAL A 57 -1.23 -0.18 -8.19
CA VAL A 57 -0.03 0.67 -8.29
C VAL A 57 1.24 -0.16 -8.15
N LEU A 58 1.31 -1.07 -7.17
CA LEU A 58 2.47 -1.97 -6.99
C LEU A 58 2.64 -2.92 -8.18
N LEU A 59 1.56 -3.55 -8.66
CA LEU A 59 1.60 -4.42 -9.84
C LEU A 59 2.08 -3.66 -11.08
N ARG A 60 1.68 -2.40 -11.24
CA ARG A 60 2.17 -1.55 -12.31
C ARG A 60 3.68 -1.30 -12.21
N HIS A 61 4.25 -1.17 -11.00
CA HIS A 61 5.67 -0.93 -10.78
C HIS A 61 6.53 -2.13 -11.19
N LEU A 62 5.98 -3.36 -11.28
CA LEU A 62 6.73 -4.54 -11.73
C LEU A 62 7.35 -4.35 -13.12
N ARG A 63 6.81 -3.46 -13.95
CA ARG A 63 7.41 -3.14 -15.27
C ARG A 63 8.86 -2.64 -15.20
N TYR A 64 9.28 -2.07 -14.07
CA TYR A 64 10.64 -1.58 -13.88
C TYR A 64 11.63 -2.67 -13.52
N PHE A 65 11.13 -3.83 -13.08
CA PHE A 65 11.91 -4.95 -12.58
C PHE A 65 11.88 -6.20 -13.49
N THR A 66 11.09 -6.16 -14.58
CA THR A 66 10.92 -7.31 -15.48
C THR A 66 11.30 -6.98 -16.92
N GLU A 67 12.10 -7.87 -17.54
CA GLU A 67 12.48 -7.82 -18.96
C GLU A 67 12.57 -9.24 -19.53
N PRO A 68 11.70 -9.63 -20.49
CA PRO A 68 10.57 -8.88 -21.03
C PRO A 68 9.47 -8.61 -19.98
N VAL A 69 8.69 -7.55 -20.17
CA VAL A 69 7.54 -7.26 -19.30
C VAL A 69 6.49 -8.36 -19.48
N TRP A 70 6.05 -8.97 -18.39
CA TRP A 70 5.02 -10.01 -18.45
C TRP A 70 3.73 -9.48 -19.04
N PHE A 71 3.03 -10.28 -19.84
CA PHE A 71 1.83 -9.86 -20.58
C PHE A 71 0.75 -9.27 -19.66
N TRP A 72 0.50 -9.88 -18.50
CA TRP A 72 -0.51 -9.43 -17.53
C TRP A 72 -0.12 -8.10 -16.85
N VAL A 73 1.18 -7.81 -16.69
CA VAL A 73 1.65 -6.50 -16.21
C VAL A 73 1.29 -5.41 -17.22
N GLY A 74 1.39 -5.73 -18.52
CA GLY A 74 0.91 -4.84 -19.59
C GLY A 74 -0.57 -4.49 -19.46
N TRP A 75 -1.40 -5.47 -19.13
CA TRP A 75 -2.84 -5.27 -18.93
C TRP A 75 -3.18 -4.41 -17.70
N VAL A 76 -2.39 -4.51 -16.65
CA VAL A 76 -2.57 -3.71 -15.42
C VAL A 76 -2.17 -2.24 -15.62
N GLN A 77 -1.33 -1.90 -16.62
CA GLN A 77 -0.79 -0.56 -16.79
C GLN A 77 -1.83 0.58 -16.81
N PRO A 78 -2.92 0.53 -17.61
CA PRO A 78 -3.92 1.58 -17.63
C PRO A 78 -4.66 1.70 -16.29
N PHE A 79 -5.02 0.58 -15.67
CA PHE A 79 -5.72 0.57 -14.38
C PHE A 79 -4.83 1.13 -13.27
N GLY A 80 -3.56 0.71 -13.20
CA GLY A 80 -2.60 1.20 -12.22
C GLY A 80 -2.29 2.69 -12.37
N LEU A 81 -2.50 3.28 -13.55
CA LEU A 81 -2.36 4.71 -13.76
C LEU A 81 -3.41 5.50 -12.99
N TYR A 82 -4.68 5.13 -13.15
CA TYR A 82 -5.79 5.80 -12.46
C TYR A 82 -5.92 5.38 -10.99
N ALA A 83 -5.44 4.19 -10.65
CA ALA A 83 -5.38 3.72 -9.28
C ALA A 83 -4.56 4.64 -8.36
N GLY A 84 -3.57 5.38 -8.89
CA GLY A 84 -2.84 6.37 -8.12
C GLY A 84 -3.75 7.45 -7.52
N PHE A 85 -4.71 7.96 -8.28
CA PHE A 85 -5.71 8.93 -7.78
C PHE A 85 -6.64 8.29 -6.74
N ALA A 86 -7.12 7.08 -7.00
CA ALA A 86 -7.96 6.34 -6.07
C ALA A 86 -7.23 6.05 -4.74
N MET A 87 -5.94 5.73 -4.80
CA MET A 87 -5.09 5.52 -3.63
C MET A 87 -4.99 6.79 -2.77
N VAL A 88 -4.69 7.93 -3.40
CA VAL A 88 -4.60 9.21 -2.69
C VAL A 88 -5.97 9.62 -2.11
N ALA A 89 -7.06 9.44 -2.85
CA ALA A 89 -8.41 9.71 -2.37
C ALA A 89 -8.79 8.83 -1.17
N GLY A 90 -8.48 7.53 -1.22
CA GLY A 90 -8.67 6.60 -0.11
C GLY A 90 -7.90 7.01 1.14
N LEU A 91 -6.62 7.37 0.98
CA LEU A 91 -5.77 7.86 2.08
C LEU A 91 -6.31 9.16 2.69
N LEU A 92 -6.70 10.12 1.86
CA LEU A 92 -7.26 11.39 2.34
C LEU A 92 -8.58 11.18 3.08
N GLY A 93 -9.43 10.24 2.62
CA GLY A 93 -10.65 9.86 3.33
C GLY A 93 -10.40 9.24 4.70
N LEU A 94 -9.41 8.33 4.80
CA LEU A 94 -8.98 7.74 6.07
C LEU A 94 -8.31 8.77 6.98
N TRP A 95 -7.50 9.66 6.41
CA TRP A 95 -6.82 10.72 7.18
C TRP A 95 -7.77 11.78 7.66
N GLY A 96 -8.70 12.25 6.79
CA GLY A 96 -9.74 13.21 7.15
C GLY A 96 -10.60 12.74 8.31
N ARG A 97 -10.94 11.44 8.36
CA ARG A 97 -11.67 10.85 9.49
C ARG A 97 -10.96 11.05 10.84
N ARG A 98 -9.62 11.06 10.86
CA ARG A 98 -8.84 11.28 12.10
C ARG A 98 -8.99 12.71 12.64
N PHE A 99 -9.38 13.67 11.81
CA PHE A 99 -9.65 15.04 12.23
C PHE A 99 -11.12 15.26 12.60
N VAL A 100 -12.04 14.65 11.84
CA VAL A 100 -13.48 14.89 11.96
C VAL A 100 -14.11 14.10 13.11
N VAL A 101 -13.69 12.86 13.33
CA VAL A 101 -14.27 11.98 14.36
C VAL A 101 -13.51 12.17 15.69
N GLU A 102 -14.15 12.81 16.66
CA GLU A 102 -13.54 13.19 17.94
C GLU A 102 -12.86 12.02 18.67
N ARG A 103 -13.55 10.87 18.78
CA ARG A 103 -13.00 9.67 19.40
C ARG A 103 -11.72 9.18 18.71
N ILE A 104 -11.66 9.24 17.37
CA ILE A 104 -10.48 8.82 16.59
C ILE A 104 -9.36 9.84 16.73
N ARG A 105 -9.69 11.14 16.71
CA ARG A 105 -8.72 12.21 16.95
C ARG A 105 -8.02 12.04 18.29
N TYR A 106 -8.77 11.70 19.34
CA TYR A 106 -8.21 11.51 20.68
C TYR A 106 -7.19 10.36 20.77
N ILE A 107 -7.41 9.24 20.05
CA ILE A 107 -6.52 8.08 20.05
C ILE A 107 -5.44 8.12 18.96
N SER A 108 -5.48 9.11 18.06
CA SER A 108 -4.51 9.23 16.96
C SER A 108 -3.18 9.79 17.47
N THR A 109 -2.11 9.09 17.15
CA THR A 109 -0.74 9.47 17.51
C THR A 109 -0.07 10.28 16.39
N PRO A 110 1.00 11.03 16.66
CA PRO A 110 1.79 11.69 15.61
C PRO A 110 2.34 10.71 14.57
N SER A 111 2.69 9.47 14.97
CA SER A 111 3.15 8.42 14.04
C SER A 111 2.07 8.00 13.05
N ASP A 112 0.79 7.94 13.47
CA ASP A 112 -0.32 7.64 12.56
C ASP A 112 -0.46 8.69 11.47
N HIS A 113 -0.37 9.97 11.85
CA HIS A 113 -0.40 11.08 10.89
C HIS A 113 0.81 11.08 9.97
N LEU A 114 2.01 10.80 10.50
CA LEU A 114 3.24 10.71 9.71
C LEU A 114 3.15 9.60 8.65
N MET A 115 2.66 8.41 9.02
CA MET A 115 2.52 7.29 8.08
C MET A 115 1.54 7.62 6.95
N LEU A 116 0.39 8.22 7.28
CA LEU A 116 -0.60 8.63 6.27
C LEU A 116 -0.04 9.75 5.37
N ALA A 117 0.66 10.72 5.93
CA ALA A 117 1.30 11.79 5.18
C ALA A 117 2.37 11.27 4.22
N LEU A 118 3.22 10.33 4.66
CA LEU A 118 4.23 9.69 3.80
C LEU A 118 3.59 8.93 2.65
N LEU A 119 2.59 8.10 2.92
CA LEU A 119 1.88 7.34 1.89
C LEU A 119 1.18 8.28 0.88
N ALA A 120 0.54 9.34 1.37
CA ALA A 120 -0.09 10.34 0.51
C ALA A 120 0.96 11.10 -0.32
N GLY A 121 2.09 11.45 0.27
CA GLY A 121 3.24 12.09 -0.41
C GLY A 121 3.84 11.19 -1.49
N ILE A 122 4.00 9.88 -1.23
CA ILE A 122 4.46 8.91 -2.22
C ILE A 122 3.47 8.83 -3.39
N GLY A 123 2.17 8.72 -3.10
CA GLY A 123 1.15 8.72 -4.14
C GLY A 123 1.13 10.01 -4.97
N ALA A 124 1.16 11.15 -4.31
CA ALA A 124 1.18 12.47 -4.96
C ALA A 124 2.44 12.69 -5.81
N SER A 125 3.62 12.35 -5.30
CA SER A 125 4.88 12.46 -6.06
C SER A 125 4.90 11.53 -7.29
N GLY A 126 4.37 10.31 -7.17
CA GLY A 126 4.23 9.39 -8.29
C GLY A 126 3.29 9.91 -9.39
N LEU A 127 2.15 10.49 -9.00
CA LEU A 127 1.24 11.17 -9.93
C LEU A 127 1.87 12.40 -10.57
N ALA A 128 2.57 13.22 -9.77
CA ALA A 128 3.27 14.40 -10.28
C ALA A 128 4.35 14.03 -11.31
N MET A 129 5.13 12.99 -11.09
CA MET A 129 6.11 12.50 -12.07
C MET A 129 5.45 12.07 -13.38
N LYS A 130 4.25 11.49 -13.33
CA LYS A 130 3.57 11.03 -14.52
C LYS A 130 2.87 12.16 -15.27
N PHE A 131 2.18 13.07 -14.58
CA PHE A 131 1.27 14.04 -15.21
C PHE A 131 1.86 15.44 -15.33
N LEU A 132 2.79 15.83 -14.45
CA LEU A 132 3.37 17.17 -14.43
C LEU A 132 4.83 17.19 -14.94
N MET A 133 5.64 16.23 -14.52
CA MET A 133 7.09 16.28 -14.73
C MET A 133 7.61 15.37 -15.84
N HIS A 134 6.82 14.41 -16.32
CA HIS A 134 7.14 13.49 -17.43
C HIS A 134 8.52 12.81 -17.33
N THR A 135 8.73 12.06 -16.25
CA THR A 135 9.98 11.33 -15.99
C THR A 135 10.29 10.30 -17.10
N ASP A 136 11.54 10.19 -17.49
CA ASP A 136 12.01 9.18 -18.44
C ASP A 136 11.90 7.77 -17.83
N ILE A 137 10.88 7.04 -18.28
CA ILE A 137 10.57 5.70 -17.82
C ILE A 137 11.63 4.68 -18.27
N VAL A 138 12.25 4.89 -19.44
CA VAL A 138 13.24 3.97 -20.00
C VAL A 138 14.51 4.01 -19.16
N ALA A 139 15.00 5.21 -18.85
CA ALA A 139 16.17 5.40 -18.02
C ALA A 139 15.95 4.90 -16.59
N VAL A 140 14.76 5.13 -16.00
CA VAL A 140 14.39 4.57 -14.67
C VAL A 140 14.38 3.04 -14.71
N LYS A 141 13.81 2.42 -15.76
CA LYS A 141 13.81 0.96 -15.91
C LYS A 141 15.24 0.42 -16.06
N ALA A 142 16.09 1.06 -16.88
CA ALA A 142 17.48 0.67 -17.05
C ALA A 142 18.25 0.68 -15.72
N PHE A 143 18.05 1.72 -14.90
CA PHE A 143 18.64 1.80 -13.57
C PHE A 143 18.24 0.62 -12.67
N PHE A 144 16.94 0.33 -12.54
CA PHE A 144 16.48 -0.76 -11.66
C PHE A 144 16.88 -2.15 -12.17
N LEU A 145 16.81 -2.39 -13.49
CA LEU A 145 17.28 -3.65 -14.07
C LEU A 145 18.79 -3.81 -13.92
N GLY A 146 19.54 -2.73 -14.10
CA GLY A 146 20.99 -2.73 -13.89
C GLY A 146 21.34 -3.05 -12.44
N LEU A 147 20.66 -2.45 -11.49
CA LEU A 147 20.84 -2.74 -10.05
C LEU A 147 20.59 -4.22 -9.73
N MET A 148 19.55 -4.82 -10.31
CA MET A 148 19.24 -6.25 -10.11
C MET A 148 20.27 -7.20 -10.74
N ARG A 149 20.98 -6.75 -11.79
CA ARG A 149 21.99 -7.53 -12.52
C ARG A 149 23.43 -7.21 -12.10
N PHE A 150 23.62 -6.35 -11.08
CA PHE A 150 24.92 -5.82 -10.65
C PHE A 150 25.65 -5.03 -11.75
N ASP A 151 24.92 -4.51 -12.73
CA ASP A 151 25.37 -3.60 -13.78
C ASP A 151 24.82 -2.20 -13.48
N ILE A 152 25.56 -1.44 -12.66
CA ILE A 152 25.07 -0.17 -12.08
C ILE A 152 24.98 0.91 -13.17
N GLN A 153 23.76 1.21 -13.57
CA GLN A 153 23.44 2.31 -14.48
C GLN A 153 23.25 3.63 -13.71
N PRO A 154 23.50 4.80 -14.31
CA PRO A 154 23.29 6.08 -13.66
C PRO A 154 21.79 6.29 -13.35
N LEU A 155 21.50 6.80 -12.14
CA LEU A 155 20.14 7.21 -11.80
C LEU A 155 19.79 8.48 -12.61
N PRO A 156 18.64 8.53 -13.30
CA PRO A 156 18.23 9.72 -14.03
C PRO A 156 18.14 10.95 -13.12
N SER A 157 18.74 12.06 -13.55
CA SER A 157 18.73 13.32 -12.81
C SER A 157 17.38 14.02 -12.93
N HIS A 158 16.42 13.60 -12.11
CA HIS A 158 15.06 14.13 -12.12
C HIS A 158 14.57 14.42 -10.68
N PRO A 159 14.23 15.70 -10.36
CA PRO A 159 13.89 16.08 -8.97
C PRO A 159 12.72 15.27 -8.39
N GLY A 160 11.66 15.04 -9.19
CA GLY A 160 10.51 14.26 -8.78
C GLY A 160 10.86 12.82 -8.43
N LEU A 161 11.81 12.20 -9.17
CA LEU A 161 12.28 10.86 -8.90
C LEU A 161 13.03 10.80 -7.57
N TYR A 162 13.91 11.76 -7.29
CA TYR A 162 14.62 11.83 -6.01
C TYR A 162 13.66 12.01 -4.83
N ILE A 163 12.68 12.90 -4.94
CA ILE A 163 11.65 13.10 -3.92
C ILE A 163 10.89 11.79 -3.67
N HIS A 164 10.41 11.15 -4.74
CA HIS A 164 9.66 9.90 -4.64
C HIS A 164 10.47 8.77 -3.97
N LEU A 165 11.69 8.55 -4.43
CA LEU A 165 12.57 7.52 -3.86
C LEU A 165 12.92 7.81 -2.40
N THR A 166 13.16 9.07 -2.04
CA THR A 166 13.43 9.48 -0.65
C THR A 166 12.24 9.21 0.25
N LEU A 167 11.01 9.54 -0.19
CA LEU A 167 9.80 9.26 0.58
C LEU A 167 9.57 7.74 0.75
N VAL A 168 9.82 6.95 -0.29
CA VAL A 168 9.73 5.48 -0.21
C VAL A 168 10.78 4.91 0.74
N ALA A 169 12.04 5.37 0.66
CA ALA A 169 13.11 4.94 1.55
C ALA A 169 12.81 5.31 3.01
N LEU A 170 12.27 6.50 3.25
CA LEU A 170 11.87 6.95 4.58
C LEU A 170 10.73 6.09 5.15
N LEU A 171 9.71 5.79 4.35
CA LEU A 171 8.63 4.89 4.75
C LEU A 171 9.17 3.51 5.14
N PHE A 172 10.05 2.93 4.30
CA PHE A 172 10.67 1.64 4.57
C PHE A 172 11.47 1.63 5.87
N THR A 173 12.29 2.67 6.09
CA THR A 173 13.09 2.83 7.31
C THR A 173 12.21 2.89 8.55
N ILE A 174 11.12 3.68 8.50
CA ILE A 174 10.19 3.81 9.61
C ILE A 174 9.50 2.46 9.90
N VAL A 175 9.00 1.77 8.86
CA VAL A 175 8.35 0.45 9.02
C VAL A 175 9.30 -0.55 9.65
N VAL A 176 10.56 -0.64 9.19
CA VAL A 176 11.56 -1.54 9.76
C VAL A 176 11.86 -1.18 11.22
N MET A 177 12.05 0.11 11.51
CA MET A 177 12.32 0.56 12.88
C MET A 177 11.19 0.23 13.86
N PHE A 178 9.92 0.34 13.41
CA PHE A 178 8.78 -0.06 14.25
C PHE A 178 8.69 -1.58 14.41
N SER A 179 9.01 -2.34 13.37
CA SER A 179 9.00 -3.82 13.43
C SER A 179 10.07 -4.38 14.35
N LEU A 180 11.20 -3.67 14.53
CA LEU A 180 12.28 -4.10 15.41
C LEU A 180 12.05 -3.75 16.89
N LYS A 181 11.11 -2.85 17.19
CA LYS A 181 10.78 -2.42 18.55
C LYS A 181 9.65 -3.22 19.22
N GLY A 182 8.92 -4.04 18.44
CA GLY A 182 7.85 -4.92 18.92
C GLY A 182 8.31 -6.35 19.07
#